data_26315cb54b31375f18f9257e76e04206
#
_entry.id   26315cb54b31375f18f9257e76e04206
#
_cell.length_a   1.000
_cell.length_b   1.000
_cell.length_c   1.000
_cell.angle_alpha   90.00
_cell.angle_beta   90.00
_cell.angle_gamma   90.00
#
_symmetry.space_group_name_H-M   'P 1'
#
loop_
_entity.id
_entity.type
_entity.pdbx_description
1 polymer ?
#
loop_
_entity_poly.entity_id
_entity_poly.type
_entity_poly.pdbx_seq_one_letter_code
_entity_poly.pdbx_strand_id
1 'polypeptide(L)'
;MITSIGATLLLFATINAGAQPGRGMQHRHGQIEAQKIAFITKELDLSPQEAQVFWPVYNEFDAKRKALRESFRTNTELSNKKIDDVTDKEAADLADNQLIQSQKLLDLRKEYHLKFKSTLPIKKVLKLYEAERRFQEELLGQIRGNRKNGPPPHPGDE
;
A
#
# COMPACT_ATOMS: atom_id res chain seq x y z
N MET A 1 -11.52 38.76 62.00
CA MET A 1 -10.23 38.84 61.34
C MET A 1 -9.70 37.43 61.17
N ILE A 2 -9.91 36.80 60.08
CA ILE A 2 -9.27 35.51 59.74
C ILE A 2 -8.99 35.54 58.23
N THR A 3 -7.71 35.70 57.89
CA THR A 3 -7.16 35.73 56.55
C THR A 3 -6.98 34.31 56.03
N SER A 4 -7.71 33.92 55.01
CA SER A 4 -7.53 32.64 54.36
C SER A 4 -6.56 32.81 53.18
N ILE A 5 -5.42 32.12 53.24
CA ILE A 5 -4.40 32.06 52.21
C ILE A 5 -4.80 30.92 51.26
N GLY A 6 -5.23 31.27 50.05
CA GLY A 6 -5.49 30.31 49.00
C GLY A 6 -4.21 29.85 48.31
N ALA A 7 -3.86 28.58 48.46
CA ALA A 7 -2.76 27.96 47.75
C ALA A 7 -3.19 27.55 46.35
N THR A 8 -2.71 28.25 45.34
CA THR A 8 -2.92 27.90 43.92
C THR A 8 -1.97 26.79 43.52
N LEU A 9 -2.49 25.59 43.36
CA LEU A 9 -1.75 24.42 42.88
C LEU A 9 -1.63 24.47 41.36
N LEU A 10 -0.47 24.84 40.82
CA LEU A 10 -0.15 24.77 39.41
C LEU A 10 0.15 23.31 39.00
N LEU A 11 -0.82 22.64 38.35
CA LEU A 11 -0.60 21.36 37.73
C LEU A 11 0.20 21.56 36.44
N PHE A 12 1.47 21.22 36.43
CA PHE A 12 2.26 21.05 35.23
C PHE A 12 1.86 19.74 34.53
N ALA A 13 1.01 19.82 33.50
CA ALA A 13 0.75 18.72 32.59
C ALA A 13 1.99 18.52 31.69
N THR A 14 2.81 17.53 32.00
CA THR A 14 3.89 17.08 31.09
C THR A 14 3.26 16.40 29.88
N ILE A 15 3.24 17.11 28.77
CA ILE A 15 2.85 16.53 27.45
C ILE A 15 3.98 15.60 27.02
N ASN A 16 3.81 14.30 27.29
CA ASN A 16 4.64 13.26 26.67
C ASN A 16 4.36 13.24 25.18
N ALA A 17 5.17 13.91 24.39
CA ALA A 17 5.19 13.79 22.94
C ALA A 17 5.80 12.42 22.57
N GLY A 18 5.05 11.36 22.79
CA GLY A 18 5.40 10.03 22.32
C GLY A 18 5.44 10.05 20.78
N ALA A 19 6.62 9.92 20.20
CA ALA A 19 6.79 9.71 18.77
C ALA A 19 6.05 8.43 18.39
N GLN A 20 4.88 8.57 17.73
CA GLN A 20 4.10 7.43 17.23
C GLN A 20 4.83 6.82 16.03
N PRO A 21 5.30 5.55 16.10
CA PRO A 21 6.09 4.92 15.02
C PRO A 21 5.33 4.71 13.71
N GLY A 22 4.04 5.02 13.62
CA GLY A 22 3.20 4.81 12.44
C GLY A 22 3.06 6.00 11.48
N ARG A 23 3.35 7.22 11.91
CA ARG A 23 3.10 8.43 11.09
C ARG A 23 3.92 8.50 9.80
N GLY A 24 5.16 8.04 9.82
CA GLY A 24 6.04 8.05 8.64
C GLY A 24 5.59 7.10 7.53
N MET A 25 5.09 5.92 7.89
CA MET A 25 4.59 4.95 6.91
C MET A 25 3.26 5.41 6.29
N GLN A 26 2.34 5.93 7.08
CA GLN A 26 1.05 6.44 6.57
C GLN A 26 1.27 7.61 5.61
N HIS A 27 2.20 8.52 5.92
CA HIS A 27 2.54 9.65 5.06
C HIS A 27 3.12 9.17 3.71
N ARG A 28 4.03 8.18 3.73
CA ARG A 28 4.58 7.58 2.50
C ARG A 28 3.52 6.89 1.66
N HIS A 29 2.60 6.15 2.26
CA HIS A 29 1.48 5.53 1.54
C HIS A 29 0.60 6.56 0.85
N GLY A 30 0.24 7.64 1.55
CA GLY A 30 -0.54 8.74 0.96
C GLY A 30 0.17 9.43 -0.22
N GLN A 31 1.49 9.62 -0.13
CA GLN A 31 2.27 10.19 -1.22
C GLN A 31 2.30 9.27 -2.45
N ILE A 32 2.53 7.97 -2.27
CA ILE A 32 2.53 6.99 -3.36
C ILE A 32 1.16 6.92 -4.03
N GLU A 33 0.08 6.97 -3.24
CA GLU A 33 -1.28 6.96 -3.77
C GLU A 33 -1.56 8.22 -4.61
N ALA A 34 -1.19 9.40 -4.12
CA ALA A 34 -1.33 10.66 -4.86
C ALA A 34 -0.51 10.65 -6.17
N GLN A 35 0.72 10.14 -6.13
CA GLN A 35 1.56 9.97 -7.32
C GLN A 35 0.91 9.02 -8.33
N LYS A 36 0.35 7.90 -7.87
CA LYS A 36 -0.35 6.94 -8.73
C LYS A 36 -1.56 7.55 -9.41
N ILE A 37 -2.37 8.32 -8.67
CA ILE A 37 -3.53 9.02 -9.22
C ILE A 37 -3.10 10.01 -10.31
N ALA A 38 -2.11 10.86 -10.03
CA ALA A 38 -1.60 11.83 -10.99
C ALA A 38 -1.05 11.14 -12.24
N PHE A 39 -0.27 10.07 -12.06
CA PHE A 39 0.34 9.30 -13.15
C PHE A 39 -0.73 8.67 -14.05
N ILE A 40 -1.68 7.92 -13.48
CA ILE A 40 -2.75 7.26 -14.25
C ILE A 40 -3.62 8.29 -14.96
N THR A 41 -4.01 9.38 -14.29
CA THR A 41 -4.82 10.45 -14.92
C THR A 41 -4.14 11.00 -16.17
N LYS A 42 -2.84 11.26 -16.09
CA LYS A 42 -2.03 11.76 -17.20
C LYS A 42 -1.89 10.74 -18.32
N GLU A 43 -1.53 9.49 -18.01
CA GLU A 43 -1.30 8.44 -19.00
C GLU A 43 -2.58 8.07 -19.78
N LEU A 44 -3.72 8.11 -19.12
CA LEU A 44 -5.02 7.84 -19.75
C LEU A 44 -5.61 9.06 -20.44
N ASP A 45 -5.03 10.25 -20.24
CA ASP A 45 -5.60 11.51 -20.71
C ASP A 45 -7.11 11.61 -20.37
N LEU A 46 -7.41 11.44 -19.05
CA LEU A 46 -8.79 11.44 -18.58
C LEU A 46 -9.38 12.85 -18.63
N SER A 47 -10.51 12.98 -19.30
CA SER A 47 -11.34 14.19 -19.16
C SER A 47 -11.92 14.26 -17.73
N PRO A 48 -12.36 15.45 -17.26
CA PRO A 48 -13.01 15.57 -15.96
C PRO A 48 -14.23 14.64 -15.80
N GLN A 49 -15.02 14.45 -16.86
CA GLN A 49 -16.19 13.58 -16.87
C GLN A 49 -15.79 12.10 -16.75
N GLU A 50 -14.77 11.66 -17.50
CA GLU A 50 -14.27 10.29 -17.41
C GLU A 50 -13.64 10.03 -16.02
N ALA A 51 -12.87 10.98 -15.47
CA ALA A 51 -12.28 10.85 -14.16
C ALA A 51 -13.33 10.67 -13.06
N GLN A 52 -14.45 11.41 -13.16
CA GLN A 52 -15.55 11.35 -12.18
C GLN A 52 -16.19 9.96 -12.08
N VAL A 53 -16.31 9.24 -13.19
CA VAL A 53 -16.91 7.88 -13.21
C VAL A 53 -15.87 6.77 -13.04
N PHE A 54 -14.64 7.01 -13.46
CA PHE A 54 -13.56 6.03 -13.40
C PHE A 54 -13.00 5.84 -11.99
N TRP A 55 -12.68 6.92 -11.28
CA TRP A 55 -11.98 6.84 -9.99
C TRP A 55 -12.75 6.08 -8.91
N PRO A 56 -14.07 6.21 -8.76
CA PRO A 56 -14.80 5.37 -7.80
C PRO A 56 -14.63 3.88 -8.06
N VAL A 57 -14.71 3.45 -9.32
CA VAL A 57 -14.53 2.04 -9.72
C VAL A 57 -13.09 1.57 -9.50
N TYR A 58 -12.11 2.41 -9.86
CA TYR A 58 -10.71 2.09 -9.66
C TYR A 58 -10.33 1.96 -8.18
N ASN A 59 -10.80 2.89 -7.35
CA ASN A 59 -10.52 2.88 -5.92
C ASN A 59 -11.14 1.64 -5.24
N GLU A 60 -12.35 1.24 -5.62
CA GLU A 60 -12.96 -0.01 -5.15
C GLU A 60 -12.12 -1.23 -5.54
N PHE A 61 -11.68 -1.30 -6.79
CA PHE A 61 -10.78 -2.35 -7.27
C PHE A 61 -9.48 -2.42 -6.47
N ASP A 62 -8.82 -1.27 -6.29
CA ASP A 62 -7.53 -1.19 -5.59
C ASP A 62 -7.67 -1.58 -4.11
N ALA A 63 -8.75 -1.17 -3.45
CA ALA A 63 -9.05 -1.55 -2.08
C ALA A 63 -9.26 -3.07 -1.93
N LYS A 64 -10.07 -3.68 -2.80
CA LYS A 64 -10.29 -5.13 -2.81
C LYS A 64 -9.01 -5.91 -3.12
N ARG A 65 -8.21 -5.42 -4.07
CA ARG A 65 -6.91 -6.02 -4.40
C ARG A 65 -5.93 -5.98 -3.23
N LYS A 66 -5.87 -4.86 -2.50
CA LYS A 66 -5.05 -4.70 -1.29
C LYS A 66 -5.53 -5.64 -0.18
N ALA A 67 -6.83 -5.66 0.10
CA ALA A 67 -7.42 -6.54 1.12
C ALA A 67 -7.16 -8.03 0.83
N LEU A 68 -7.31 -8.43 -0.44
CA LEU A 68 -7.03 -9.80 -0.86
C LEU A 68 -5.56 -10.18 -0.66
N ARG A 69 -4.62 -9.31 -1.05
CA ARG A 69 -3.19 -9.55 -0.82
C ARG A 69 -2.85 -9.64 0.67
N GLU A 70 -3.44 -8.78 1.48
CA GLU A 70 -3.20 -8.76 2.92
C GLU A 70 -3.74 -10.02 3.60
N SER A 71 -4.93 -10.52 3.22
CA SER A 71 -5.49 -11.75 3.76
C SER A 71 -4.58 -12.97 3.53
N PHE A 72 -3.86 -13.02 2.41
CA PHE A 72 -2.89 -14.08 2.16
C PHE A 72 -1.57 -13.89 2.91
N ARG A 73 -1.15 -12.64 3.11
CA ARG A 73 0.06 -12.33 3.88
C ARG A 73 -0.08 -12.70 5.35
N THR A 74 -1.21 -12.39 5.97
CA THR A 74 -1.49 -12.71 7.39
C THR A 74 -1.68 -14.21 7.62
N ASN A 75 -2.17 -14.94 6.63
CA ASN A 75 -2.34 -16.39 6.72
C ASN A 75 -1.02 -17.18 6.54
N THR A 76 0.08 -16.49 6.23
CA THR A 76 1.37 -17.13 5.94
C THR A 76 2.37 -16.82 7.05
N GLU A 77 2.15 -17.30 8.28
CA GLU A 77 3.16 -17.26 9.36
C GLU A 77 4.47 -17.96 8.95
N LEU A 78 4.39 -18.85 7.98
CA LEU A 78 5.51 -19.58 7.39
C LEU A 78 6.40 -18.73 6.46
N SER A 79 5.95 -17.53 6.02
CA SER A 79 6.73 -16.69 5.10
C SER A 79 8.03 -16.14 5.69
N ASN A 80 8.21 -16.24 7.01
CA ASN A 80 9.44 -15.85 7.70
C ASN A 80 10.40 -17.04 7.95
N LYS A 81 9.98 -18.29 7.70
CA LYS A 81 10.85 -19.46 7.77
C LYS A 81 11.69 -19.56 6.49
N LYS A 82 12.92 -20.06 6.60
CA LYS A 82 13.69 -20.46 5.42
C LYS A 82 13.00 -21.68 4.77
N ILE A 83 13.07 -21.78 3.45
CA ILE A 83 12.45 -22.90 2.71
C ILE A 83 12.95 -24.25 3.21
N ASP A 84 14.23 -24.33 3.58
CA ASP A 84 14.85 -25.54 4.09
C ASP A 84 14.36 -25.95 5.49
N ASP A 85 13.70 -25.04 6.21
CA ASP A 85 13.18 -25.25 7.58
C ASP A 85 11.67 -25.61 7.60
N VAL A 86 11.01 -25.69 6.43
CA VAL A 86 9.60 -26.09 6.32
C VAL A 86 9.47 -27.57 5.98
N THR A 87 8.44 -28.21 6.51
CA THR A 87 8.12 -29.60 6.17
C THR A 87 7.52 -29.69 4.75
N ASP A 88 7.60 -30.87 4.13
CA ASP A 88 7.00 -31.11 2.81
C ASP A 88 5.51 -30.76 2.76
N LYS A 89 4.78 -31.02 3.84
CA LYS A 89 3.36 -30.68 3.95
C LYS A 89 3.16 -29.15 3.96
N GLU A 90 3.93 -28.42 4.78
CA GLU A 90 3.88 -26.95 4.81
C GLU A 90 4.27 -26.34 3.45
N ALA A 91 5.27 -26.91 2.79
CA ALA A 91 5.69 -26.48 1.45
C ALA A 91 4.59 -26.69 0.41
N ALA A 92 3.90 -27.83 0.43
CA ALA A 92 2.77 -28.11 -0.45
C ALA A 92 1.62 -27.12 -0.20
N ASP A 93 1.21 -26.93 1.07
CA ASP A 93 0.15 -25.98 1.45
C ASP A 93 0.51 -24.54 1.02
N LEU A 94 1.78 -24.12 1.12
CA LEU A 94 2.24 -22.80 0.66
C LEU A 94 2.15 -22.67 -0.86
N ALA A 95 2.58 -23.68 -1.62
CA ALA A 95 2.53 -23.68 -3.07
C ALA A 95 1.08 -23.62 -3.57
N ASP A 96 0.18 -24.43 -3.00
CA ASP A 96 -1.24 -24.42 -3.34
C ASP A 96 -1.90 -23.07 -3.01
N ASN A 97 -1.57 -22.48 -1.86
CA ASN A 97 -2.06 -21.15 -1.47
C ASN A 97 -1.61 -20.06 -2.44
N GLN A 98 -0.39 -20.12 -3.00
CA GLN A 98 0.06 -19.17 -4.01
C GLN A 98 -0.77 -19.25 -5.30
N LEU A 99 -1.13 -20.46 -5.73
CA LEU A 99 -2.00 -20.65 -6.89
C LEU A 99 -3.41 -20.14 -6.64
N ILE A 100 -3.99 -20.45 -5.47
CA ILE A 100 -5.30 -19.95 -5.04
C ILE A 100 -5.30 -18.40 -5.01
N GLN A 101 -4.26 -17.79 -4.45
CA GLN A 101 -4.12 -16.33 -4.44
C GLN A 101 -4.08 -15.75 -5.85
N SER A 102 -3.27 -16.35 -6.73
CA SER A 102 -3.14 -15.91 -8.11
C SER A 102 -4.47 -15.99 -8.86
N GLN A 103 -5.22 -17.07 -8.66
CA GLN A 103 -6.54 -17.26 -9.25
C GLN A 103 -7.53 -16.19 -8.75
N LYS A 104 -7.61 -15.96 -7.44
CA LYS A 104 -8.51 -14.93 -6.86
C LYS A 104 -8.16 -13.52 -7.35
N LEU A 105 -6.87 -13.19 -7.49
CA LEU A 105 -6.45 -11.89 -8.05
C LEU A 105 -6.83 -11.78 -9.54
N LEU A 106 -6.72 -12.86 -10.30
CA LEU A 106 -7.14 -12.90 -11.69
C LEU A 106 -8.67 -12.71 -11.83
N ASP A 107 -9.45 -13.38 -10.99
CA ASP A 107 -10.92 -13.30 -11.02
C ASP A 107 -11.40 -11.90 -10.65
N LEU A 108 -10.79 -11.28 -9.61
CA LEU A 108 -11.02 -9.88 -9.27
C LEU A 108 -10.69 -8.95 -10.47
N ARG A 109 -9.56 -9.19 -11.15
CA ARG A 109 -9.17 -8.40 -12.31
C ARG A 109 -10.14 -8.55 -13.47
N LYS A 110 -10.67 -9.76 -13.72
CA LYS A 110 -11.69 -10.02 -14.75
C LYS A 110 -13.00 -9.28 -14.43
N GLU A 111 -13.45 -9.32 -13.18
CA GLU A 111 -14.65 -8.60 -12.72
C GLU A 111 -14.51 -7.11 -13.04
N TYR A 112 -13.41 -6.48 -12.58
CA TYR A 112 -13.20 -5.05 -12.77
C TYR A 112 -12.84 -4.66 -14.20
N HIS A 113 -12.29 -5.56 -15.00
CA HIS A 113 -12.12 -5.32 -16.44
C HIS A 113 -13.46 -5.01 -17.12
N LEU A 114 -14.53 -5.72 -16.79
CA LEU A 114 -15.86 -5.43 -17.31
C LEU A 114 -16.37 -4.06 -16.85
N LYS A 115 -16.17 -3.71 -15.57
CA LYS A 115 -16.54 -2.40 -15.02
C LYS A 115 -15.74 -1.26 -15.69
N PHE A 116 -14.43 -1.45 -15.91
CA PHE A 116 -13.62 -0.45 -16.63
C PHE A 116 -14.07 -0.25 -18.08
N LYS A 117 -14.43 -1.33 -18.78
CA LYS A 117 -15.00 -1.24 -20.15
C LYS A 117 -16.34 -0.50 -20.20
N SER A 118 -17.10 -0.48 -19.13
CA SER A 118 -18.36 0.29 -19.06
C SER A 118 -18.13 1.76 -18.69
N THR A 119 -16.95 2.11 -18.16
CA THR A 119 -16.64 3.50 -17.73
C THR A 119 -15.74 4.24 -18.70
N LEU A 120 -14.89 3.52 -19.45
CA LEU A 120 -13.88 4.10 -20.32
C LEU A 120 -13.87 3.43 -21.72
N PRO A 121 -13.48 4.16 -22.76
CA PRO A 121 -13.15 3.57 -24.06
C PRO A 121 -12.09 2.46 -23.94
N ILE A 122 -12.22 1.39 -24.69
CA ILE A 122 -11.33 0.21 -24.58
C ILE A 122 -9.83 0.54 -24.74
N LYS A 123 -9.47 1.53 -25.54
CA LYS A 123 -8.09 1.99 -25.67
C LYS A 123 -7.56 2.58 -24.37
N LYS A 124 -8.40 3.30 -23.59
CA LYS A 124 -8.01 3.83 -22.28
C LYS A 124 -7.92 2.73 -21.23
N VAL A 125 -8.75 1.68 -21.32
CA VAL A 125 -8.62 0.49 -20.46
C VAL A 125 -7.29 -0.24 -20.73
N LEU A 126 -6.85 -0.36 -21.99
CA LEU A 126 -5.54 -0.91 -22.31
C LEU A 126 -4.41 -0.04 -21.74
N LYS A 127 -4.49 1.29 -21.92
CA LYS A 127 -3.54 2.24 -21.34
C LYS A 127 -3.49 2.16 -19.80
N LEU A 128 -4.62 1.88 -19.13
CA LEU A 128 -4.65 1.67 -17.68
C LEU A 128 -3.71 0.55 -17.24
N TYR A 129 -3.75 -0.60 -17.93
CA TYR A 129 -2.90 -1.74 -17.58
C TYR A 129 -1.41 -1.46 -17.83
N GLU A 130 -1.11 -0.72 -18.89
CA GLU A 130 0.25 -0.28 -19.18
C GLU A 130 0.73 0.75 -18.13
N ALA A 131 -0.12 1.70 -17.77
CA ALA A 131 0.18 2.71 -16.76
C ALA A 131 0.41 2.10 -15.37
N GLU A 132 -0.42 1.13 -14.94
CA GLU A 132 -0.20 0.41 -13.68
C GLU A 132 1.15 -0.31 -13.66
N ARG A 133 1.52 -0.99 -14.74
CA ARG A 133 2.81 -1.69 -14.86
C ARG A 133 3.98 -0.71 -14.81
N ARG A 134 3.93 0.37 -15.60
CA ARG A 134 4.98 1.40 -15.63
C ARG A 134 5.15 2.10 -14.29
N PHE A 135 4.05 2.47 -13.64
CA PHE A 135 4.10 3.07 -12.30
C PHE A 135 4.78 2.14 -11.29
N GLN A 136 4.48 0.84 -11.34
CA GLN A 136 5.11 -0.15 -10.48
C GLN A 136 6.62 -0.28 -10.75
N GLU A 137 7.04 -0.28 -12.02
CA GLU A 137 8.45 -0.30 -12.42
C GLU A 137 9.21 0.94 -11.94
N GLU A 138 8.61 2.14 -12.09
CA GLU A 138 9.18 3.40 -11.59
C GLU A 138 9.34 3.41 -10.07
N LEU A 139 8.30 2.95 -9.35
CA LEU A 139 8.34 2.88 -7.89
C LEU A 139 9.45 1.93 -7.39
N LEU A 140 9.60 0.77 -8.03
CA LEU A 140 10.69 -0.16 -7.73
C LEU A 140 12.07 0.44 -8.05
N GLY A 141 12.19 1.20 -9.14
CA GLY A 141 13.39 1.94 -9.51
C GLY A 141 13.80 2.95 -8.45
N GLN A 142 12.84 3.74 -7.94
CA GLN A 142 13.06 4.71 -6.87
C GLN A 142 13.53 4.05 -5.56
N ILE A 143 12.91 2.93 -5.17
CA ILE A 143 13.29 2.18 -3.96
C ILE A 143 14.72 1.64 -4.08
N ARG A 144 15.11 1.11 -5.24
CA ARG A 144 16.47 0.61 -5.50
C ARG A 144 17.50 1.74 -5.53
N GLY A 145 17.16 2.89 -6.12
CA GLY A 145 18.01 4.08 -6.17
C GLY A 145 18.27 4.63 -4.77
N ASN A 146 17.26 4.73 -3.93
CA ASN A 146 17.39 5.20 -2.56
C ASN A 146 18.24 4.27 -1.68
N ARG A 147 18.21 2.95 -1.92
CA ARG A 147 19.08 2.00 -1.19
C ARG A 147 20.55 2.14 -1.56
N LYS A 148 20.88 2.52 -2.81
CA LYS A 148 22.27 2.74 -3.25
C LYS A 148 22.85 4.05 -2.72
N ASN A 149 21.99 5.04 -2.45
CA ASN A 149 22.38 6.37 -1.98
C ASN A 149 22.13 6.56 -0.46
N GLY A 150 21.80 5.49 0.26
CA GLY A 150 21.67 5.50 1.71
C GLY A 150 23.02 5.78 2.40
N PRO A 151 23.02 6.33 3.64
CA PRO A 151 24.26 6.52 4.38
C PRO A 151 25.00 5.18 4.52
N PRO A 152 26.35 5.19 4.49
CA PRO A 152 27.11 3.97 4.69
C PRO A 152 26.78 3.35 6.06
N PRO A 153 26.85 2.02 6.20
CA PRO A 153 26.62 1.36 7.49
C PRO A 153 27.59 1.95 8.53
N HIS A 154 27.07 2.22 9.73
CA HIS A 154 27.90 2.70 10.82
C HIS A 154 28.98 1.66 11.15
N PRO A 155 30.26 2.06 11.35
CA PRO A 155 31.33 1.16 11.72
C PRO A 155 31.17 0.69 13.18
N GLY A 156 30.21 -0.19 13.41
CA GLY A 156 29.83 -0.71 14.74
C GLY A 156 28.84 -1.86 14.69
N ASP A 157 28.42 -2.26 13.48
CA ASP A 157 27.47 -3.36 13.27
C ASP A 157 28.15 -4.67 12.83
N GLU A 158 29.44 -4.88 13.22
CA GLU A 158 30.16 -6.15 13.07
C GLU A 158 30.11 -6.97 14.37
#